data_fd430a09ee0627c375011d2d5d58bf86
#
_entry.id   fd430a09ee0627c375011d2d5d58bf86
#
_cell.length_a   1.000
_cell.length_b   1.000
_cell.length_c   1.000
_cell.angle_alpha   90.00
_cell.angle_beta   90.00
_cell.angle_gamma   90.00
#
_symmetry.space_group_name_H-M   'P 1'
#
loop_
_entity.id
_entity.type
_entity.pdbx_description
1 polymer ?
#
loop_
_entity_poly.entity_id
_entity_poly.type
_entity_poly.pdbx_seq_one_letter_code
_entity_poly.pdbx_strand_id
1 'polypeptide(L)'
;MAIFFEALDVSVLNMAIPQMESFFHFGTDAIQWVQTVYVLCYAGLVLLGGRLADSIGKKKVFVAGACCFVLASLAAGFSLTFTWLLLCRALQGVGVAMAIPAAMAIITNTFTVPAERNRAFGIFGATAGIGFATGLAIGGLISNYLGWQWVFFINVPVISVAVLLAVIYIPGDEKAVTKPVNNIVSALLITGLMMLAAWLIHDLGNIAQHYTAYGLWLILFLVAGVFFIRRERVHSSPLVDFRLFRLHGVITGNIGAILLGGVFLSYIFMLTIYLQEDLHFSASRAGLLLFPFSILSGIISKFVLPHLFQKLGVIRTGMLGNAFMLAGILFFIASYFSSYTFLFILCAVCCINSFGMAITFPCVTILAVQSVPEQQQGLASGINGTANSMGGGLGLSLVGLVMQLSETKGWSGYGAGLGMLAVLALAAIIQLVVFYRRSQPADVAVA
;
A
#
# COMPACT_ATOMS: atom_id res chain seq x y z
N MET A 1 13.41 10.46 -5.52
CA MET A 1 13.56 10.51 -4.03
C MET A 1 12.24 10.33 -3.29
N ALA A 2 11.13 11.04 -3.63
CA ALA A 2 9.86 10.91 -2.89
C ALA A 2 9.39 9.47 -2.70
N ILE A 3 9.22 8.71 -3.77
CA ILE A 3 8.77 7.32 -3.70
C ILE A 3 9.83 6.38 -3.11
N PHE A 4 11.10 6.78 -3.12
CA PHE A 4 12.17 6.02 -2.48
C PHE A 4 12.01 6.00 -0.96
N PHE A 5 11.82 7.17 -0.33
CA PHE A 5 11.70 7.21 1.12
C PHE A 5 10.37 6.62 1.61
N GLU A 6 9.30 6.72 0.82
CA GLU A 6 8.03 6.04 1.14
C GLU A 6 8.21 4.52 1.15
N ALA A 7 8.78 3.97 0.07
CA ALA A 7 9.01 2.53 -0.04
C ALA A 7 10.03 2.02 0.99
N LEU A 8 11.06 2.82 1.29
CA LEU A 8 12.04 2.53 2.32
C LEU A 8 11.38 2.50 3.70
N ASP A 9 10.59 3.50 4.06
CA ASP A 9 9.91 3.57 5.38
C ASP A 9 9.00 2.36 5.62
N VAL A 10 8.16 2.02 4.63
CA VAL A 10 7.27 0.85 4.71
C VAL A 10 8.05 -0.44 4.91
N SER A 11 9.17 -0.61 4.20
CA SER A 11 9.93 -1.86 4.25
C SER A 11 10.84 -1.97 5.48
N VAL A 12 11.48 -0.88 5.88
CA VAL A 12 12.33 -0.82 7.10
C VAL A 12 11.50 -1.15 8.35
N LEU A 13 10.29 -0.61 8.42
CA LEU A 13 9.38 -0.81 9.56
C LEU A 13 9.04 -2.29 9.76
N ASN A 14 8.78 -3.03 8.67
CA ASN A 14 8.43 -4.45 8.77
C ASN A 14 9.46 -5.27 9.54
N MET A 15 10.75 -4.96 9.36
CA MET A 15 11.83 -5.68 10.06
C MET A 15 11.90 -5.36 11.56
N ALA A 16 11.34 -4.23 12.00
CA ALA A 16 11.37 -3.78 13.39
C ALA A 16 10.12 -4.19 14.21
N ILE A 17 9.07 -4.74 13.56
CA ILE A 17 7.80 -5.08 14.19
C ILE A 17 7.98 -5.94 15.45
N PRO A 18 8.71 -7.07 15.46
CA PRO A 18 8.85 -7.90 16.65
C PRO A 18 9.56 -7.18 17.81
N GLN A 19 10.51 -6.30 17.52
CA GLN A 19 11.17 -5.51 18.57
C GLN A 19 10.22 -4.46 19.17
N MET A 20 9.37 -3.84 18.36
CA MET A 20 8.33 -2.90 18.84
C MET A 20 7.32 -3.63 19.71
N GLU A 21 6.88 -4.84 19.30
CA GLU A 21 5.97 -5.70 20.05
C GLU A 21 6.54 -5.99 21.45
N SER A 22 7.78 -6.42 21.51
CA SER A 22 8.49 -6.64 22.76
C SER A 22 8.66 -5.36 23.60
N PHE A 23 8.98 -4.23 22.98
CA PHE A 23 9.21 -2.96 23.69
C PHE A 23 7.95 -2.37 24.29
N PHE A 24 6.83 -2.37 23.56
CA PHE A 24 5.56 -1.80 24.02
C PHE A 24 4.70 -2.81 24.80
N HIS A 25 5.09 -4.08 24.84
CA HIS A 25 4.35 -5.19 25.49
C HIS A 25 2.89 -5.33 24.96
N PHE A 26 2.72 -5.12 23.66
CA PHE A 26 1.45 -5.34 22.95
C PHE A 26 1.55 -6.60 22.09
N GLY A 27 0.40 -7.26 21.85
CA GLY A 27 0.34 -8.41 20.96
C GLY A 27 0.36 -7.99 19.47
N THR A 28 0.52 -8.98 18.61
CA THR A 28 0.59 -8.83 17.15
C THR A 28 -0.63 -8.11 16.56
N ASP A 29 -1.80 -8.27 17.15
CA ASP A 29 -3.05 -7.62 16.79
C ASP A 29 -3.00 -6.09 16.99
N ALA A 30 -2.34 -5.63 18.05
CA ALA A 30 -2.20 -4.19 18.31
C ALA A 30 -1.05 -3.58 17.48
N ILE A 31 0.10 -4.27 17.37
CA ILE A 31 1.29 -3.70 16.70
C ILE A 31 1.07 -3.47 15.21
N GLN A 32 0.19 -4.23 14.53
CA GLN A 32 -0.18 -4.00 13.13
C GLN A 32 -0.73 -2.59 12.87
N TRP A 33 -1.30 -1.92 13.90
CA TRP A 33 -1.81 -0.55 13.78
C TRP A 33 -0.71 0.45 13.45
N VAL A 34 0.54 0.19 13.81
CA VAL A 34 1.68 1.05 13.43
C VAL A 34 1.78 1.18 11.91
N GLN A 35 1.46 0.13 11.17
CA GLN A 35 1.46 0.14 9.71
C GLN A 35 0.11 0.59 9.14
N THR A 36 -0.99 0.10 9.71
CA THR A 36 -2.36 0.40 9.26
C THR A 36 -2.66 1.89 9.28
N VAL A 37 -2.38 2.58 10.40
CA VAL A 37 -2.63 4.02 10.55
C VAL A 37 -1.89 4.84 9.49
N TYR A 38 -0.61 4.56 9.27
CA TYR A 38 0.19 5.21 8.25
C TYR A 38 -0.41 5.05 6.85
N VAL A 39 -0.70 3.79 6.45
CA VAL A 39 -1.18 3.47 5.11
C VAL A 39 -2.57 4.06 4.87
N LEU A 40 -3.46 4.04 5.87
CA LEU A 40 -4.82 4.59 5.72
C LEU A 40 -4.83 6.12 5.72
N CYS A 41 -3.98 6.79 6.51
CA CYS A 41 -3.80 8.24 6.42
C CYS A 41 -3.26 8.64 5.04
N TYR A 42 -2.26 7.92 4.54
CA TYR A 42 -1.75 8.13 3.20
C TYR A 42 -2.85 7.92 2.14
N ALA A 43 -3.54 6.79 2.17
CA ALA A 43 -4.59 6.46 1.21
C ALA A 43 -5.72 7.51 1.16
N GLY A 44 -6.21 7.95 2.32
CA GLY A 44 -7.31 8.89 2.40
C GLY A 44 -6.95 10.31 1.96
N LEU A 45 -5.69 10.72 2.14
CA LEU A 45 -5.25 12.10 1.90
C LEU A 45 -4.47 12.29 0.59
N VAL A 46 -4.06 11.22 -0.11
CA VAL A 46 -3.23 11.33 -1.32
C VAL A 46 -3.90 12.14 -2.44
N LEU A 47 -5.22 12.00 -2.62
CA LEU A 47 -5.96 12.78 -3.62
C LEU A 47 -6.05 14.26 -3.25
N LEU A 48 -6.17 14.58 -1.95
CA LEU A 48 -6.11 15.94 -1.45
C LEU A 48 -4.72 16.55 -1.69
N GLY A 49 -3.65 15.77 -1.41
CA GLY A 49 -2.27 16.19 -1.63
C GLY A 49 -2.00 16.59 -3.08
N GLY A 50 -2.53 15.81 -4.04
CA GLY A 50 -2.46 16.17 -5.47
C GLY A 50 -3.14 17.51 -5.77
N ARG A 51 -4.35 17.72 -5.26
CA ARG A 51 -5.06 19.00 -5.46
C ARG A 51 -4.41 20.17 -4.75
N LEU A 52 -3.83 19.95 -3.57
CA LEU A 52 -3.04 21.00 -2.89
C LEU A 52 -1.82 21.38 -3.74
N ALA A 53 -1.15 20.40 -4.34
CA ALA A 53 -0.03 20.66 -5.24
C ALA A 53 -0.42 21.52 -6.43
N ASP A 54 -1.61 21.29 -7.01
CA ASP A 54 -2.11 22.09 -8.13
C ASP A 54 -2.56 23.50 -7.71
N SER A 55 -3.04 23.69 -6.46
CA SER A 55 -3.62 24.95 -6.01
C SER A 55 -2.62 25.86 -5.28
N ILE A 56 -1.69 25.31 -4.50
CA ILE A 56 -0.75 26.07 -3.65
C ILE A 56 0.64 26.16 -4.29
N GLY A 57 0.95 25.16 -5.14
CA GLY A 57 2.25 25.01 -5.79
C GLY A 57 2.90 23.66 -5.45
N LYS A 58 3.46 23.03 -6.48
CA LYS A 58 3.96 21.66 -6.41
C LYS A 58 5.20 21.54 -5.54
N LYS A 59 6.15 22.48 -5.71
CA LYS A 59 7.38 22.55 -4.88
C LYS A 59 7.05 22.78 -3.41
N LYS A 60 6.15 23.73 -3.13
CA LYS A 60 5.75 24.06 -1.75
C LYS A 60 5.11 22.88 -1.05
N VAL A 61 4.17 22.18 -1.73
CA VAL A 61 3.48 21.01 -1.16
C VAL A 61 4.42 19.84 -0.98
N PHE A 62 5.34 19.60 -1.94
CA PHE A 62 6.37 18.58 -1.81
C PHE A 62 7.25 18.82 -0.58
N VAL A 63 7.80 20.04 -0.44
CA VAL A 63 8.68 20.41 0.67
C VAL A 63 7.95 20.35 2.00
N ALA A 64 6.72 20.87 2.08
CA ALA A 64 5.90 20.83 3.30
C ALA A 64 5.60 19.38 3.72
N GLY A 65 5.20 18.51 2.77
CA GLY A 65 4.95 17.10 3.04
C GLY A 65 6.20 16.35 3.49
N ALA A 66 7.33 16.57 2.81
CA ALA A 66 8.60 15.96 3.19
C ALA A 66 9.11 16.45 4.57
N CYS A 67 8.98 17.75 4.88
CA CYS A 67 9.30 18.27 6.20
C CYS A 67 8.38 17.70 7.30
N CYS A 68 7.07 17.59 7.03
CA CYS A 68 6.12 16.95 7.94
C CYS A 68 6.56 15.51 8.24
N PHE A 69 6.96 14.75 7.21
CA PHE A 69 7.45 13.39 7.36
C PHE A 69 8.74 13.32 8.19
N VAL A 70 9.71 14.21 7.94
CA VAL A 70 10.98 14.26 8.70
C VAL A 70 10.71 14.52 10.18
N LEU A 71 9.88 15.52 10.49
CA LEU A 71 9.56 15.87 11.88
C LEU A 71 8.80 14.73 12.58
N ALA A 72 7.85 14.11 11.89
CA ALA A 72 7.11 12.97 12.41
C ALA A 72 8.03 11.74 12.60
N SER A 73 8.98 11.50 11.69
CA SER A 73 9.98 10.43 11.83
C SER A 73 10.90 10.66 13.03
N LEU A 74 11.37 11.90 13.19
CA LEU A 74 12.19 12.26 14.35
C LEU A 74 11.40 12.04 15.66
N ALA A 75 10.16 12.50 15.73
CA ALA A 75 9.29 12.33 16.89
C ALA A 75 8.96 10.82 17.15
N ALA A 76 8.79 10.02 16.09
CA ALA A 76 8.55 8.57 16.18
C ALA A 76 9.76 7.83 16.80
N GLY A 77 10.98 8.20 16.43
CA GLY A 77 12.19 7.60 17.01
C GLY A 77 12.35 7.85 18.51
N PHE A 78 11.73 8.90 19.06
CA PHE A 78 11.70 9.19 20.51
C PHE A 78 10.42 8.72 21.22
N SER A 79 9.62 7.84 20.57
CA SER A 79 8.36 7.37 21.16
C SER A 79 8.58 6.48 22.38
N LEU A 80 8.00 6.89 23.50
CA LEU A 80 7.98 6.12 24.75
C LEU A 80 6.62 5.42 24.95
N THR A 81 5.59 5.83 24.25
CA THR A 81 4.25 5.25 24.33
C THR A 81 3.74 4.83 22.95
N PHE A 82 2.97 3.76 22.90
CA PHE A 82 2.39 3.24 21.67
C PHE A 82 1.48 4.28 20.99
N THR A 83 0.64 4.99 21.76
CA THR A 83 -0.24 6.04 21.24
C THR A 83 0.55 7.17 20.56
N TRP A 84 1.67 7.60 21.16
CA TRP A 84 2.53 8.60 20.54
C TRP A 84 3.11 8.12 19.22
N LEU A 85 3.56 6.87 19.17
CA LEU A 85 4.03 6.25 17.92
C LEU A 85 2.94 6.27 16.84
N LEU A 86 1.70 5.88 17.18
CA LEU A 86 0.57 5.90 16.22
C LEU A 86 0.27 7.31 15.70
N LEU A 87 0.33 8.34 16.56
CA LEU A 87 0.16 9.74 16.12
C LEU A 87 1.27 10.16 15.15
N CYS A 88 2.51 9.80 15.43
CA CYS A 88 3.62 10.06 14.51
C CYS A 88 3.44 9.33 13.18
N ARG A 89 2.97 8.08 13.20
CA ARG A 89 2.65 7.31 11.99
C ARG A 89 1.54 7.95 11.16
N ALA A 90 0.49 8.47 11.81
CA ALA A 90 -0.55 9.24 11.13
C ALA A 90 0.04 10.47 10.42
N LEU A 91 0.90 11.25 11.11
CA LEU A 91 1.55 12.42 10.55
C LEU A 91 2.52 12.07 9.39
N GLN A 92 3.24 10.96 9.49
CA GLN A 92 4.05 10.45 8.37
C GLN A 92 3.17 10.13 7.16
N GLY A 93 2.00 9.49 7.35
CA GLY A 93 1.02 9.25 6.30
C GLY A 93 0.53 10.53 5.62
N VAL A 94 0.26 11.60 6.40
CA VAL A 94 -0.07 12.94 5.87
C VAL A 94 1.09 13.49 5.04
N GLY A 95 2.32 13.40 5.53
CA GLY A 95 3.51 13.89 4.83
C GLY A 95 3.71 13.23 3.45
N VAL A 96 3.58 11.92 3.39
CA VAL A 96 3.67 11.16 2.12
C VAL A 96 2.51 11.47 1.19
N ALA A 97 1.29 11.60 1.73
CA ALA A 97 0.11 11.95 0.94
C ALA A 97 0.26 13.30 0.22
N MET A 98 1.03 14.22 0.77
CA MET A 98 1.39 15.48 0.12
C MET A 98 2.58 15.32 -0.84
N ALA A 99 3.63 14.62 -0.43
CA ALA A 99 4.90 14.59 -1.16
C ALA A 99 4.83 13.78 -2.46
N ILE A 100 4.19 12.60 -2.47
CA ILE A 100 4.16 11.71 -3.64
C ILE A 100 3.41 12.34 -4.82
N PRO A 101 2.15 12.80 -4.70
CA PRO A 101 1.46 13.39 -5.84
C PRO A 101 2.11 14.70 -6.29
N ALA A 102 2.66 15.49 -5.38
CA ALA A 102 3.42 16.70 -5.74
C ALA A 102 4.67 16.35 -6.56
N ALA A 103 5.41 15.30 -6.19
CA ALA A 103 6.55 14.83 -6.97
C ALA A 103 6.14 14.34 -8.36
N MET A 104 5.05 13.59 -8.48
CA MET A 104 4.51 13.16 -9.78
C MET A 104 4.09 14.35 -10.65
N ALA A 105 3.47 15.36 -10.06
CA ALA A 105 3.07 16.59 -10.75
C ALA A 105 4.29 17.40 -11.19
N ILE A 106 5.38 17.45 -10.41
CA ILE A 106 6.66 18.08 -10.80
C ILE A 106 7.24 17.36 -12.02
N ILE A 107 7.29 16.03 -12.03
CA ILE A 107 7.77 15.23 -13.17
C ILE A 107 6.94 15.55 -14.42
N THR A 108 5.62 15.55 -14.32
CA THR A 108 4.72 15.80 -15.45
C THR A 108 4.91 17.20 -16.04
N ASN A 109 5.17 18.19 -15.21
CA ASN A 109 5.37 19.57 -15.67
C ASN A 109 6.76 19.83 -16.23
N THR A 110 7.78 19.16 -15.67
CA THR A 110 9.18 19.33 -16.10
C THR A 110 9.43 18.66 -17.44
N PHE A 111 8.87 17.46 -17.64
CA PHE A 111 9.06 16.66 -18.85
C PHE A 111 7.80 16.73 -19.74
N THR A 112 7.76 17.71 -20.64
CA THR A 112 6.64 17.92 -21.56
C THR A 112 6.61 16.94 -22.72
N VAL A 113 7.80 16.46 -23.16
CA VAL A 113 7.93 15.45 -24.23
C VAL A 113 7.52 14.08 -23.69
N PRO A 114 6.53 13.37 -24.33
CA PRO A 114 6.02 12.11 -23.83
C PRO A 114 7.08 11.04 -23.58
N ALA A 115 8.08 10.91 -24.45
CA ALA A 115 9.15 9.93 -24.31
C ALA A 115 10.03 10.19 -23.07
N GLU A 116 10.39 11.46 -22.81
CA GLU A 116 11.17 11.87 -21.64
C GLU A 116 10.37 11.70 -20.35
N ARG A 117 9.09 12.08 -20.38
CA ARG A 117 8.18 11.91 -19.27
C ARG A 117 8.00 10.43 -18.89
N ASN A 118 7.81 9.56 -19.87
CA ASN A 118 7.70 8.12 -19.63
C ASN A 118 9.00 7.55 -19.05
N ARG A 119 10.16 8.02 -19.52
CA ARG A 119 11.46 7.66 -18.94
C ARG A 119 11.59 8.13 -17.48
N ALA A 120 11.18 9.35 -17.17
CA ALA A 120 11.20 9.90 -15.80
C ALA A 120 10.28 9.10 -14.85
N PHE A 121 9.06 8.75 -15.29
CA PHE A 121 8.18 7.86 -14.52
C PHE A 121 8.74 6.45 -14.37
N GLY A 122 9.43 5.93 -15.39
CA GLY A 122 10.13 4.65 -15.27
C GLY A 122 11.22 4.67 -14.20
N ILE A 123 12.02 5.75 -14.13
CA ILE A 123 13.03 5.95 -13.08
C ILE A 123 12.36 6.10 -11.71
N PHE A 124 11.25 6.86 -11.63
CA PHE A 124 10.47 7.05 -10.41
C PHE A 124 9.99 5.69 -9.87
N GLY A 125 9.40 4.84 -10.70
CA GLY A 125 8.95 3.51 -10.29
C GLY A 125 10.10 2.57 -9.91
N ALA A 126 11.21 2.57 -10.66
CA ALA A 126 12.40 1.80 -10.33
C ALA A 126 12.98 2.20 -8.95
N THR A 127 12.93 3.50 -8.64
CA THR A 127 13.39 4.04 -7.35
C THR A 127 12.55 3.53 -6.19
N ALA A 128 11.24 3.28 -6.38
CA ALA A 128 10.40 2.63 -5.38
C ALA A 128 10.86 1.20 -5.07
N GLY A 129 11.13 0.41 -6.11
CA GLY A 129 11.63 -0.96 -5.95
C GLY A 129 12.98 -1.01 -5.23
N ILE A 130 13.91 -0.10 -5.58
CA ILE A 130 15.21 0.03 -4.91
C ILE A 130 15.00 0.44 -3.44
N GLY A 131 14.12 1.41 -3.17
CA GLY A 131 13.78 1.86 -1.81
C GLY A 131 13.27 0.71 -0.94
N PHE A 132 12.33 -0.06 -1.48
CA PHE A 132 11.75 -1.21 -0.79
C PHE A 132 12.79 -2.30 -0.51
N ALA A 133 13.58 -2.69 -1.52
CA ALA A 133 14.64 -3.68 -1.36
C ALA A 133 15.69 -3.24 -0.33
N THR A 134 16.16 -1.99 -0.46
CA THR A 134 17.15 -1.39 0.44
C THR A 134 16.62 -1.32 1.87
N GLY A 135 15.33 -0.95 2.02
CA GLY A 135 14.68 -0.85 3.32
C GLY A 135 14.59 -2.18 4.04
N LEU A 136 14.26 -3.28 3.34
CA LEU A 136 14.28 -4.62 3.95
C LEU A 136 15.67 -5.00 4.47
N ALA A 137 16.72 -4.79 3.66
CA ALA A 137 18.08 -5.13 4.04
C ALA A 137 18.63 -4.24 5.17
N ILE A 138 18.54 -2.91 4.98
CA ILE A 138 19.05 -1.93 5.94
C ILE A 138 18.19 -1.93 7.21
N GLY A 139 16.86 -2.07 7.08
CA GLY A 139 15.93 -2.15 8.21
C GLY A 139 16.25 -3.32 9.12
N GLY A 140 16.54 -4.48 8.55
CA GLY A 140 16.97 -5.64 9.30
C GLY A 140 18.29 -5.42 10.03
N LEU A 141 19.29 -4.80 9.38
CA LEU A 141 20.57 -4.47 9.99
C LEU A 141 20.41 -3.45 11.12
N ILE A 142 19.74 -2.33 10.83
CA ILE A 142 19.55 -1.24 11.79
C ILE A 142 18.77 -1.73 13.01
N SER A 143 17.64 -2.41 12.80
CA SER A 143 16.81 -2.92 13.89
C SER A 143 17.60 -3.88 14.78
N ASN A 144 18.43 -4.75 14.18
CA ASN A 144 19.20 -5.73 14.92
C ASN A 144 20.35 -5.13 15.77
N TYR A 145 21.05 -4.10 15.27
CA TYR A 145 22.25 -3.56 15.92
C TYR A 145 22.03 -2.26 16.68
N LEU A 146 21.08 -1.43 16.26
CA LEU A 146 20.83 -0.11 16.83
C LEU A 146 19.48 0.00 17.54
N GLY A 147 18.56 -0.93 17.28
CA GLY A 147 17.21 -0.94 17.83
C GLY A 147 16.16 -0.34 16.89
N TRP A 148 14.89 -0.61 17.19
CA TRP A 148 13.75 -0.25 16.36
C TRP A 148 13.60 1.26 16.14
N GLN A 149 14.03 2.10 17.06
CA GLN A 149 13.94 3.57 16.94
C GLN A 149 14.70 4.10 15.72
N TRP A 150 15.79 3.46 15.36
CA TRP A 150 16.64 3.87 14.26
C TRP A 150 16.01 3.65 12.88
N VAL A 151 14.96 2.81 12.79
CA VAL A 151 14.20 2.68 11.54
C VAL A 151 13.45 3.98 11.18
N PHE A 152 13.17 4.82 12.18
CA PHE A 152 12.61 6.15 11.98
C PHE A 152 13.72 7.20 11.76
N PHE A 153 14.79 7.14 12.53
CA PHE A 153 15.89 8.11 12.40
C PHE A 153 16.58 8.06 11.04
N ILE A 154 16.66 6.90 10.37
CA ILE A 154 17.26 6.79 9.04
C ILE A 154 16.51 7.62 7.98
N ASN A 155 15.21 7.82 8.15
CA ASN A 155 14.40 8.63 7.24
C ASN A 155 14.83 10.12 7.30
N VAL A 156 15.31 10.59 8.45
CA VAL A 156 15.65 12.01 8.66
C VAL A 156 16.74 12.48 7.68
N PRO A 157 17.95 11.90 7.62
CA PRO A 157 18.97 12.35 6.67
C PRO A 157 18.55 12.11 5.22
N VAL A 158 17.90 10.98 4.90
CA VAL A 158 17.52 10.64 3.52
C VAL A 158 16.54 11.67 2.95
N ILE A 159 15.51 12.02 3.73
CA ILE A 159 14.48 12.96 3.27
C ILE A 159 14.98 14.41 3.36
N SER A 160 15.82 14.74 4.35
CA SER A 160 16.44 16.07 4.42
C SER A 160 17.28 16.37 3.18
N VAL A 161 18.03 15.38 2.68
CA VAL A 161 18.73 15.50 1.39
C VAL A 161 17.75 15.72 0.23
N ALA A 162 16.63 14.98 0.20
CA ALA A 162 15.62 15.16 -0.84
C ALA A 162 14.99 16.56 -0.80
N VAL A 163 14.71 17.11 0.41
CA VAL A 163 14.22 18.47 0.61
C VAL A 163 15.24 19.49 0.13
N LEU A 164 16.51 19.33 0.52
CA LEU A 164 17.59 20.22 0.10
C LEU A 164 17.72 20.27 -1.42
N LEU A 165 17.76 19.11 -2.06
CA LEU A 165 17.83 19.01 -3.53
C LEU A 165 16.58 19.64 -4.19
N ALA A 166 15.40 19.46 -3.62
CA ALA A 166 14.17 20.06 -4.14
C ALA A 166 14.20 21.59 -4.02
N VAL A 167 14.71 22.13 -2.92
CA VAL A 167 14.84 23.59 -2.72
C VAL A 167 15.82 24.19 -3.72
N ILE A 168 16.94 23.52 -4.00
CA ILE A 168 18.01 24.03 -4.89
C ILE A 168 17.61 23.87 -6.36
N TYR A 169 17.15 22.69 -6.79
CA TYR A 169 17.03 22.35 -8.21
C TYR A 169 15.63 22.51 -8.79
N ILE A 170 14.56 22.45 -7.98
CA ILE A 170 13.22 22.62 -8.52
C ILE A 170 12.91 24.11 -8.62
N PRO A 171 12.50 24.61 -9.80
CA PRO A 171 12.09 26.01 -9.96
C PRO A 171 10.98 26.41 -8.98
N GLY A 172 10.89 27.69 -8.67
CA GLY A 172 9.79 28.21 -7.85
C GLY A 172 8.44 27.97 -8.52
N ASP A 173 7.41 27.78 -7.70
CA ASP A 173 6.06 27.60 -8.21
C ASP A 173 5.58 28.86 -8.91
N GLU A 174 5.06 28.71 -10.13
CA GLU A 174 4.31 29.77 -10.81
C GLU A 174 3.02 30.07 -10.03
N LYS A 175 2.49 31.29 -10.16
CA LYS A 175 1.23 31.67 -9.48
C LYS A 175 0.14 30.66 -9.88
N ALA A 176 -0.46 30.04 -8.89
CA ALA A 176 -1.53 29.05 -9.09
C ALA A 176 -2.70 29.72 -9.83
N VAL A 177 -3.08 29.14 -10.97
CA VAL A 177 -4.22 29.60 -11.79
C VAL A 177 -5.55 29.07 -11.26
N THR A 178 -5.51 28.09 -10.34
CA THR A 178 -6.70 27.37 -9.85
C THR A 178 -7.22 27.92 -8.52
N LYS A 179 -8.54 27.90 -8.34
CA LYS A 179 -9.19 28.30 -7.08
C LYS A 179 -8.77 27.40 -5.93
N PRO A 180 -8.71 27.92 -4.67
CA PRO A 180 -8.34 27.11 -3.51
C PRO A 180 -9.24 25.89 -3.36
N VAL A 181 -8.63 24.77 -2.98
CA VAL A 181 -9.28 23.47 -2.88
C VAL A 181 -10.21 23.39 -1.68
N ASN A 182 -11.49 23.21 -1.92
CA ASN A 182 -12.51 23.12 -0.85
C ASN A 182 -12.85 21.64 -0.49
N ASN A 183 -11.88 20.72 -0.64
CA ASN A 183 -12.11 19.28 -0.51
C ASN A 183 -11.51 18.67 0.75
N ILE A 184 -11.02 19.48 1.68
CA ILE A 184 -10.41 19.04 2.94
C ILE A 184 -11.40 18.16 3.72
N VAL A 185 -12.67 18.61 3.80
CA VAL A 185 -13.71 17.85 4.49
C VAL A 185 -13.93 16.46 3.87
N SER A 186 -13.95 16.36 2.54
CA SER A 186 -14.10 15.08 1.84
C SER A 186 -12.91 14.16 2.09
N ALA A 187 -11.69 14.70 2.11
CA ALA A 187 -10.49 13.93 2.39
C ALA A 187 -10.44 13.44 3.84
N LEU A 188 -10.80 14.27 4.80
CA LEU A 188 -10.90 13.87 6.20
C LEU A 188 -12.00 12.84 6.43
N LEU A 189 -13.14 12.97 5.74
CA LEU A 189 -14.23 12.00 5.81
C LEU A 189 -13.80 10.63 5.26
N ILE A 190 -13.17 10.58 4.08
CA ILE A 190 -12.74 9.29 3.51
C ILE A 190 -11.64 8.65 4.36
N THR A 191 -10.70 9.44 4.89
CA THR A 191 -9.67 8.94 5.83
C THR A 191 -10.31 8.38 7.10
N GLY A 192 -11.23 9.12 7.71
CA GLY A 192 -11.97 8.68 8.90
C GLY A 192 -12.80 7.43 8.63
N LEU A 193 -13.45 7.33 7.48
CA LEU A 193 -14.19 6.14 7.05
C LEU A 193 -13.27 4.92 6.90
N MET A 194 -12.10 5.08 6.28
CA MET A 194 -11.12 3.99 6.14
C MET A 194 -10.61 3.52 7.51
N MET A 195 -10.27 4.46 8.41
CA MET A 195 -9.84 4.14 9.76
C MET A 195 -10.93 3.44 10.55
N LEU A 196 -12.16 3.94 10.47
CA LEU A 196 -13.30 3.34 11.16
C LEU A 196 -13.64 1.96 10.59
N ALA A 197 -13.53 1.76 9.27
CA ALA A 197 -13.69 0.44 8.66
C ALA A 197 -12.62 -0.55 9.16
N ALA A 198 -11.36 -0.15 9.21
CA ALA A 198 -10.27 -0.98 9.74
C ALA A 198 -10.50 -1.33 11.21
N TRP A 199 -10.94 -0.35 12.02
CA TRP A 199 -11.27 -0.57 13.42
C TRP A 199 -12.47 -1.51 13.59
N LEU A 200 -13.56 -1.31 12.84
CA LEU A 200 -14.73 -2.18 12.88
C LEU A 200 -14.39 -3.63 12.49
N ILE A 201 -13.52 -3.82 11.50
CA ILE A 201 -13.03 -5.16 11.12
C ILE A 201 -12.24 -5.77 12.28
N HIS A 202 -11.29 -5.00 12.83
CA HIS A 202 -10.42 -5.48 13.92
C HIS A 202 -11.22 -5.85 15.18
N ASP A 203 -12.17 -5.01 15.59
CA ASP A 203 -12.96 -5.21 16.83
C ASP A 203 -14.14 -6.19 16.68
N LEU A 204 -14.39 -6.69 15.47
CA LEU A 204 -15.46 -7.66 15.22
C LEU A 204 -15.30 -8.94 16.06
N GLY A 205 -14.06 -9.32 16.39
CA GLY A 205 -13.77 -10.44 17.27
C GLY A 205 -14.27 -10.24 18.71
N ASN A 206 -14.39 -9.00 19.17
CA ASN A 206 -14.79 -8.62 20.52
C ASN A 206 -16.24 -8.13 20.61
N ILE A 207 -17.02 -8.27 19.53
CA ILE A 207 -18.39 -7.71 19.43
C ILE A 207 -19.29 -8.15 20.57
N ALA A 208 -19.14 -9.37 21.08
CA ALA A 208 -19.95 -9.90 22.17
C ALA A 208 -19.73 -9.15 23.49
N GLN A 209 -18.59 -8.51 23.69
CA GLN A 209 -18.26 -7.74 24.89
C GLN A 209 -18.76 -6.29 24.83
N HIS A 210 -18.89 -5.73 23.60
CA HIS A 210 -19.18 -4.30 23.39
C HIS A 210 -20.21 -4.05 22.29
N TYR A 211 -21.23 -4.93 22.14
CA TYR A 211 -22.18 -4.89 21.01
C TYR A 211 -22.91 -3.54 20.83
N THR A 212 -23.20 -2.82 21.92
CA THR A 212 -23.86 -1.51 21.84
C THR A 212 -22.91 -0.44 21.29
N ALA A 213 -21.67 -0.38 21.77
CA ALA A 213 -20.66 0.54 21.27
C ALA A 213 -20.31 0.22 19.81
N TYR A 214 -20.13 -1.05 19.48
CA TYR A 214 -19.89 -1.51 18.10
C TYR A 214 -21.03 -1.09 17.17
N GLY A 215 -22.29 -1.26 17.59
CA GLY A 215 -23.46 -0.82 16.83
C GLY A 215 -23.47 0.69 16.57
N LEU A 216 -23.10 1.51 17.57
CA LEU A 216 -22.99 2.96 17.41
C LEU A 216 -21.91 3.36 16.40
N TRP A 217 -20.74 2.72 16.45
CA TRP A 217 -19.66 2.96 15.49
C TRP A 217 -20.02 2.52 14.08
N LEU A 218 -20.74 1.40 13.93
CA LEU A 218 -21.25 0.94 12.65
C LEU A 218 -22.29 1.93 12.07
N ILE A 219 -23.20 2.44 12.89
CA ILE A 219 -24.15 3.48 12.47
C ILE A 219 -23.41 4.74 12.04
N LEU A 220 -22.42 5.18 12.83
CA LEU A 220 -21.59 6.33 12.47
C LEU A 220 -20.89 6.12 11.12
N PHE A 221 -20.33 4.94 10.88
CA PHE A 221 -19.70 4.57 9.60
C PHE A 221 -20.70 4.68 8.44
N LEU A 222 -21.88 4.14 8.58
CA LEU A 222 -22.91 4.17 7.54
C LEU A 222 -23.41 5.60 7.28
N VAL A 223 -23.68 6.38 8.33
CA VAL A 223 -24.13 7.77 8.21
C VAL A 223 -23.04 8.64 7.55
N ALA A 224 -21.80 8.54 8.03
CA ALA A 224 -20.66 9.25 7.45
C ALA A 224 -20.40 8.85 5.99
N GLY A 225 -20.56 7.57 5.65
CA GLY A 225 -20.44 7.04 4.29
C GLY A 225 -21.52 7.62 3.36
N VAL A 226 -22.77 7.61 3.80
CA VAL A 226 -23.87 8.24 3.04
C VAL A 226 -23.64 9.74 2.86
N PHE A 227 -23.20 10.42 3.93
CA PHE A 227 -22.88 11.86 3.85
C PHE A 227 -21.74 12.13 2.87
N PHE A 228 -20.66 11.34 2.91
CA PHE A 228 -19.54 11.41 1.97
C PHE A 228 -20.01 11.26 0.51
N ILE A 229 -20.77 10.19 0.22
CA ILE A 229 -21.29 9.92 -1.13
C ILE A 229 -22.19 11.06 -1.63
N ARG A 230 -23.11 11.56 -0.80
CA ARG A 230 -23.98 12.68 -1.15
C ARG A 230 -23.19 13.95 -1.43
N ARG A 231 -22.21 14.25 -0.56
CA ARG A 231 -21.35 15.41 -0.72
C ARG A 231 -20.55 15.36 -2.03
N GLU A 232 -19.90 14.22 -2.32
CA GLU A 232 -19.12 14.05 -3.55
C GLU A 232 -19.96 14.12 -4.82
N ARG A 233 -21.21 13.66 -4.78
CA ARG A 233 -22.12 13.73 -5.93
C ARG A 233 -22.58 15.17 -6.28
N VAL A 234 -22.67 16.04 -5.29
CA VAL A 234 -23.17 17.42 -5.45
C VAL A 234 -22.00 18.41 -5.61
N HIS A 235 -20.80 18.05 -5.16
CA HIS A 235 -19.65 18.94 -5.20
C HIS A 235 -19.20 19.24 -6.63
N SER A 236 -18.98 20.52 -6.95
CA SER A 236 -18.58 20.98 -8.29
C SER A 236 -17.23 20.41 -8.76
N SER A 237 -16.38 20.02 -7.82
CA SER A 237 -15.05 19.44 -8.07
C SER A 237 -14.81 18.29 -7.06
N PRO A 238 -15.44 17.12 -7.25
CA PRO A 238 -15.41 16.03 -6.30
C PRO A 238 -14.00 15.45 -6.16
N LEU A 239 -13.63 14.99 -4.94
CA LEU A 239 -12.37 14.32 -4.69
C LEU A 239 -12.34 12.96 -5.40
N VAL A 240 -13.47 12.25 -5.36
CA VAL A 240 -13.69 10.98 -6.05
C VAL A 240 -14.83 11.17 -7.04
N ASP A 241 -14.53 11.14 -8.33
CA ASP A 241 -15.59 11.18 -9.36
C ASP A 241 -16.20 9.79 -9.53
N PHE A 242 -17.38 9.59 -8.95
CA PHE A 242 -18.11 8.33 -9.04
C PHE A 242 -18.55 7.96 -10.47
N ARG A 243 -18.50 8.89 -11.43
CA ARG A 243 -18.81 8.60 -12.83
C ARG A 243 -17.77 7.67 -13.45
N LEU A 244 -16.52 7.74 -12.99
CA LEU A 244 -15.46 6.84 -13.44
C LEU A 244 -15.76 5.38 -13.14
N PHE A 245 -16.47 5.11 -12.03
CA PHE A 245 -16.87 3.73 -11.67
C PHE A 245 -18.00 3.15 -12.55
N ARG A 246 -18.50 3.89 -13.53
CA ARG A 246 -19.34 3.30 -14.58
C ARG A 246 -18.54 2.52 -15.61
N LEU A 247 -17.24 2.77 -15.69
CA LEU A 247 -16.32 2.06 -16.57
C LEU A 247 -15.91 0.74 -15.92
N HIS A 248 -16.21 -0.38 -16.55
CA HIS A 248 -15.91 -1.72 -16.00
C HIS A 248 -14.41 -1.92 -15.73
N GLY A 249 -13.53 -1.36 -16.57
CA GLY A 249 -12.07 -1.41 -16.34
C GLY A 249 -11.66 -0.72 -15.05
N VAL A 250 -12.25 0.45 -14.73
CA VAL A 250 -11.99 1.21 -13.50
C VAL A 250 -12.40 0.39 -12.28
N ILE A 251 -13.61 -0.21 -12.28
CA ILE A 251 -14.07 -1.07 -11.18
C ILE A 251 -13.11 -2.24 -10.99
N THR A 252 -12.80 -2.95 -12.09
CA THR A 252 -11.96 -4.14 -12.06
C THR A 252 -10.55 -3.83 -11.58
N GLY A 253 -9.93 -2.76 -12.10
CA GLY A 253 -8.61 -2.33 -11.67
C GLY A 253 -8.57 -1.93 -10.20
N ASN A 254 -9.58 -1.22 -9.69
CA ASN A 254 -9.63 -0.79 -8.29
C ASN A 254 -9.92 -1.95 -7.33
N ILE A 255 -10.83 -2.87 -7.64
CA ILE A 255 -11.03 -4.08 -6.83
C ILE A 255 -9.76 -4.93 -6.82
N GLY A 256 -9.11 -5.10 -7.99
CA GLY A 256 -7.82 -5.79 -8.08
C GLY A 256 -6.73 -5.12 -7.24
N ALA A 257 -6.68 -3.78 -7.20
CA ALA A 257 -5.74 -3.03 -6.40
C ALA A 257 -5.99 -3.21 -4.89
N ILE A 258 -7.27 -3.19 -4.44
CA ILE A 258 -7.63 -3.46 -3.04
C ILE A 258 -7.17 -4.87 -2.63
N LEU A 259 -7.46 -5.87 -3.44
CA LEU A 259 -7.08 -7.25 -3.14
C LEU A 259 -5.57 -7.43 -3.14
N LEU A 260 -4.87 -6.84 -4.12
CA LEU A 260 -3.42 -6.86 -4.20
C LEU A 260 -2.76 -6.23 -2.97
N GLY A 261 -3.20 -5.03 -2.58
CA GLY A 261 -2.69 -4.35 -1.38
C GLY A 261 -2.91 -5.16 -0.13
N GLY A 262 -4.13 -5.73 0.03
CA GLY A 262 -4.50 -6.57 1.16
C GLY A 262 -3.64 -7.83 1.27
N VAL A 263 -3.43 -8.54 0.16
CA VAL A 263 -2.57 -9.72 0.13
C VAL A 263 -1.13 -9.36 0.43
N PHE A 264 -0.58 -8.37 -0.27
CA PHE A 264 0.86 -8.08 -0.21
C PHE A 264 1.30 -7.54 1.15
N LEU A 265 0.58 -6.55 1.70
CA LEU A 265 0.95 -5.95 2.98
C LEU A 265 0.81 -6.95 4.13
N SER A 266 -0.28 -7.71 4.16
CA SER A 266 -0.50 -8.74 5.18
C SER A 266 0.49 -9.89 5.05
N TYR A 267 0.85 -10.29 3.82
CA TYR A 267 1.87 -11.30 3.59
C TYR A 267 3.23 -10.87 4.14
N ILE A 268 3.70 -9.66 3.83
CA ILE A 268 4.99 -9.16 4.32
C ILE A 268 5.00 -9.10 5.85
N PHE A 269 3.91 -8.64 6.46
CA PHE A 269 3.74 -8.60 7.91
C PHE A 269 3.86 -10.01 8.52
N MET A 270 3.06 -10.96 8.03
CA MET A 270 3.07 -12.34 8.53
C MET A 270 4.41 -13.03 8.30
N LEU A 271 5.02 -12.83 7.13
CA LEU A 271 6.34 -13.42 6.83
C LEU A 271 7.41 -12.90 7.77
N THR A 272 7.38 -11.61 8.10
CA THR A 272 8.37 -11.00 9.01
C THR A 272 8.27 -11.59 10.40
N ILE A 273 7.04 -11.74 10.92
CA ILE A 273 6.81 -12.38 12.22
C ILE A 273 7.30 -13.82 12.19
N TYR A 274 6.89 -14.62 11.19
CA TYR A 274 7.29 -16.02 11.08
C TYR A 274 8.80 -16.22 11.00
N LEU A 275 9.50 -15.39 10.23
CA LEU A 275 10.96 -15.48 10.14
C LEU A 275 11.65 -15.15 11.47
N GLN A 276 11.14 -14.17 12.22
CA GLN A 276 11.81 -13.68 13.42
C GLN A 276 11.37 -14.41 14.69
N GLU A 277 10.10 -14.72 14.85
CA GLU A 277 9.57 -15.36 16.06
C GLU A 277 9.59 -16.88 16.00
N ASP A 278 9.10 -17.49 14.91
CA ASP A 278 9.04 -18.94 14.80
C ASP A 278 10.40 -19.55 14.37
N LEU A 279 11.05 -18.96 13.36
CA LEU A 279 12.32 -19.46 12.86
C LEU A 279 13.55 -18.83 13.54
N HIS A 280 13.33 -17.91 14.47
CA HIS A 280 14.38 -17.23 15.25
C HIS A 280 15.48 -16.58 14.39
N PHE A 281 15.11 -16.08 13.19
CA PHE A 281 16.01 -15.31 12.37
C PHE A 281 16.20 -13.93 13.00
N SER A 282 17.44 -13.44 13.00
CA SER A 282 17.64 -12.02 13.30
C SER A 282 16.97 -11.16 12.21
N ALA A 283 16.55 -9.96 12.58
CA ALA A 283 15.99 -9.00 11.63
C ALA A 283 16.89 -8.79 10.39
N SER A 284 18.23 -8.81 10.61
CA SER A 284 19.22 -8.75 9.52
C SER A 284 19.12 -9.93 8.55
N ARG A 285 19.00 -11.16 9.06
CA ARG A 285 18.88 -12.36 8.21
C ARG A 285 17.56 -12.35 7.44
N ALA A 286 16.46 -11.95 8.08
CA ALA A 286 15.15 -11.84 7.44
C ALA A 286 15.18 -10.80 6.32
N GLY A 287 15.71 -9.60 6.56
CA GLY A 287 15.83 -8.54 5.54
C GLY A 287 16.73 -8.92 4.37
N LEU A 288 17.90 -9.52 4.65
CA LEU A 288 18.82 -9.99 3.60
C LEU A 288 18.24 -11.14 2.77
N LEU A 289 17.39 -12.00 3.36
CA LEU A 289 16.68 -13.03 2.62
C LEU A 289 15.76 -12.45 1.56
N LEU A 290 15.06 -11.36 1.88
CA LEU A 290 14.07 -10.73 0.99
C LEU A 290 14.70 -9.84 -0.09
N PHE A 291 15.88 -9.33 0.15
CA PHE A 291 16.56 -8.36 -0.73
C PHE A 291 16.77 -8.85 -2.18
N PRO A 292 17.30 -10.06 -2.46
CA PRO A 292 17.51 -10.54 -3.83
C PRO A 292 16.22 -10.67 -4.62
N PHE A 293 15.12 -11.05 -3.96
CA PHE A 293 13.82 -11.23 -4.60
C PHE A 293 13.18 -9.89 -5.00
N SER A 294 13.46 -8.82 -4.25
CA SER A 294 13.03 -7.47 -4.63
C SER A 294 13.77 -6.97 -5.87
N ILE A 295 15.07 -7.27 -6.02
CA ILE A 295 15.83 -6.97 -7.23
C ILE A 295 15.28 -7.77 -8.42
N LEU A 296 15.01 -9.06 -8.23
CA LEU A 296 14.43 -9.94 -9.26
C LEU A 296 13.07 -9.42 -9.73
N SER A 297 12.25 -8.86 -8.83
CA SER A 297 10.99 -8.18 -9.17
C SER A 297 11.21 -7.05 -10.20
N GLY A 298 12.23 -6.22 -10.00
CA GLY A 298 12.59 -5.15 -10.93
C GLY A 298 13.02 -5.71 -12.31
N ILE A 299 13.79 -6.79 -12.32
CA ILE A 299 14.21 -7.47 -13.56
C ILE A 299 13.02 -8.02 -14.32
N ILE A 300 12.08 -8.69 -13.61
CA ILE A 300 10.86 -9.25 -14.21
C ILE A 300 9.98 -8.13 -14.79
N SER A 301 9.76 -7.05 -14.04
CA SER A 301 8.99 -5.89 -14.52
C SER A 301 9.58 -5.27 -15.79
N LYS A 302 10.91 -5.22 -15.90
CA LYS A 302 11.57 -4.58 -17.03
C LYS A 302 11.65 -5.48 -18.27
N PHE A 303 12.00 -6.74 -18.09
CA PHE A 303 12.33 -7.63 -19.22
C PHE A 303 11.24 -8.64 -19.54
N VAL A 304 10.54 -9.18 -18.56
CA VAL A 304 9.54 -10.25 -18.76
C VAL A 304 8.15 -9.67 -19.02
N LEU A 305 7.75 -8.68 -18.25
CA LEU A 305 6.39 -8.12 -18.29
C LEU A 305 5.99 -7.58 -19.68
N PRO A 306 6.83 -6.84 -20.43
CA PRO A 306 6.47 -6.37 -21.76
C PRO A 306 6.17 -7.53 -22.75
N HIS A 307 6.92 -8.63 -22.67
CA HIS A 307 6.70 -9.82 -23.50
C HIS A 307 5.39 -10.53 -23.13
N LEU A 308 5.05 -10.58 -21.82
CA LEU A 308 3.78 -11.13 -21.37
C LEU A 308 2.61 -10.29 -21.87
N PHE A 309 2.71 -8.96 -21.83
CA PHE A 309 1.66 -8.09 -22.36
C PHE A 309 1.44 -8.27 -23.86
N GLN A 310 2.50 -8.45 -24.64
CA GLN A 310 2.41 -8.69 -26.07
C GLN A 310 1.76 -10.05 -26.40
N LYS A 311 2.08 -11.09 -25.62
CA LYS A 311 1.58 -12.47 -25.89
C LYS A 311 0.21 -12.76 -25.30
N LEU A 312 -0.07 -12.30 -24.08
CA LEU A 312 -1.25 -12.68 -23.31
C LEU A 312 -2.27 -11.54 -23.14
N GLY A 313 -1.84 -10.29 -23.36
CA GLY A 313 -2.62 -9.11 -23.02
C GLY A 313 -2.66 -8.85 -21.50
N VAL A 314 -3.19 -7.68 -21.10
CA VAL A 314 -3.13 -7.20 -19.71
C VAL A 314 -3.89 -8.12 -18.74
N ILE A 315 -5.10 -8.58 -19.12
CA ILE A 315 -5.98 -9.33 -18.22
C ILE A 315 -5.39 -10.73 -17.91
N ARG A 316 -4.99 -11.49 -18.95
CA ARG A 316 -4.40 -12.81 -18.75
C ARG A 316 -3.06 -12.74 -18.02
N THR A 317 -2.27 -11.70 -18.28
CA THR A 317 -1.03 -11.43 -17.54
C THR A 317 -1.33 -11.15 -16.07
N GLY A 318 -2.36 -10.38 -15.75
CA GLY A 318 -2.81 -10.15 -14.37
C GLY A 318 -3.29 -11.42 -13.68
N MET A 319 -3.99 -12.31 -14.39
CA MET A 319 -4.36 -13.64 -13.87
C MET A 319 -3.12 -14.48 -13.54
N LEU A 320 -2.11 -14.47 -14.41
CA LEU A 320 -0.85 -15.18 -14.19
C LEU A 320 -0.13 -14.63 -12.95
N GLY A 321 -0.05 -13.31 -12.78
CA GLY A 321 0.54 -12.69 -11.59
C GLY A 321 -0.17 -13.08 -10.30
N ASN A 322 -1.51 -13.05 -10.28
CA ASN A 322 -2.28 -13.52 -9.13
C ASN A 322 -2.15 -15.02 -8.88
N ALA A 323 -1.97 -15.83 -9.94
CA ALA A 323 -1.68 -17.27 -9.79
C ALA A 323 -0.33 -17.50 -9.10
N PHE A 324 0.71 -16.69 -9.43
CA PHE A 324 1.98 -16.72 -8.70
C PHE A 324 1.80 -16.28 -7.23
N MET A 325 0.99 -15.27 -6.96
CA MET A 325 0.69 -14.88 -5.57
C MET A 325 0.04 -16.02 -4.80
N LEU A 326 -0.99 -16.65 -5.36
CA LEU A 326 -1.65 -17.79 -4.73
C LEU A 326 -0.69 -18.97 -4.52
N ALA A 327 0.10 -19.33 -5.54
CA ALA A 327 1.10 -20.39 -5.44
C ALA A 327 2.12 -20.09 -4.32
N GLY A 328 2.58 -18.85 -4.22
CA GLY A 328 3.48 -18.42 -3.15
C GLY A 328 2.86 -18.52 -1.77
N ILE A 329 1.58 -18.15 -1.61
CA ILE A 329 0.86 -18.32 -0.34
C ILE A 329 0.73 -19.81 0.00
N LEU A 330 0.44 -20.66 -0.97
CA LEU A 330 0.37 -22.12 -0.76
C LEU A 330 1.74 -22.69 -0.37
N PHE A 331 2.83 -22.24 -0.97
CA PHE A 331 4.18 -22.59 -0.51
C PHE A 331 4.44 -22.10 0.92
N PHE A 332 3.97 -20.92 1.28
CA PHE A 332 4.11 -20.40 2.64
C PHE A 332 3.30 -21.26 3.63
N ILE A 333 2.08 -21.65 3.31
CA ILE A 333 1.30 -22.61 4.11
C ILE A 333 2.06 -23.95 4.22
N ALA A 334 2.59 -24.48 3.11
CA ALA A 334 3.35 -25.71 3.10
C ALA A 334 4.61 -25.64 3.96
N SER A 335 5.26 -24.47 4.07
CA SER A 335 6.43 -24.29 4.93
C SER A 335 6.13 -24.52 6.41
N TYR A 336 4.91 -24.26 6.84
CA TYR A 336 4.47 -24.47 8.22
C TYR A 336 4.30 -25.94 8.59
N PHE A 337 3.98 -26.80 7.61
CA PHE A 337 3.75 -28.23 7.83
C PHE A 337 4.90 -29.15 7.37
N SER A 338 5.93 -28.61 6.74
CA SER A 338 7.00 -29.38 6.09
C SER A 338 8.32 -29.31 6.84
N SER A 339 9.07 -30.42 6.80
CA SER A 339 10.47 -30.44 7.24
C SER A 339 11.41 -29.60 6.33
N TYR A 340 10.98 -29.27 5.11
CA TYR A 340 11.73 -28.44 4.16
C TYR A 340 11.32 -26.97 4.22
N THR A 341 11.05 -26.46 5.43
CA THR A 341 10.55 -25.12 5.70
C THR A 341 11.26 -24.01 4.91
N PHE A 342 12.60 -24.01 4.92
CA PHE A 342 13.38 -22.98 4.25
C PHE A 342 13.21 -22.95 2.74
N LEU A 343 13.16 -24.12 2.08
CA LEU A 343 12.93 -24.20 0.63
C LEU A 343 11.56 -23.65 0.24
N PHE A 344 10.53 -24.02 1.00
CA PHE A 344 9.18 -23.54 0.76
C PHE A 344 9.04 -22.03 0.96
N ILE A 345 9.75 -21.45 1.96
CA ILE A 345 9.82 -19.99 2.16
C ILE A 345 10.48 -19.30 0.96
N LEU A 346 11.61 -19.83 0.46
CA LEU A 346 12.26 -19.27 -0.73
C LEU A 346 11.33 -19.30 -1.96
N CYS A 347 10.61 -20.41 -2.17
CA CYS A 347 9.61 -20.51 -3.23
C CYS A 347 8.47 -19.51 -3.04
N ALA A 348 7.96 -19.36 -1.80
CA ALA A 348 6.91 -18.41 -1.47
C ALA A 348 7.35 -16.96 -1.78
N VAL A 349 8.52 -16.56 -1.28
CA VAL A 349 9.08 -15.22 -1.50
C VAL A 349 9.32 -14.97 -2.99
N CYS A 350 9.89 -15.94 -3.71
CA CYS A 350 10.10 -15.83 -5.15
C CYS A 350 8.77 -15.62 -5.90
N CYS A 351 7.78 -16.43 -5.61
CA CYS A 351 6.47 -16.36 -6.26
C CYS A 351 5.75 -15.04 -5.96
N ILE A 352 5.70 -14.59 -4.70
CA ILE A 352 4.94 -13.40 -4.31
C ILE A 352 5.71 -12.12 -4.65
N ASN A 353 6.93 -11.96 -4.11
CA ASN A 353 7.67 -10.69 -4.26
C ASN A 353 8.18 -10.49 -5.68
N SER A 354 8.73 -11.56 -6.32
CA SER A 354 9.37 -11.39 -7.61
C SER A 354 8.40 -11.47 -8.77
N PHE A 355 7.59 -12.51 -8.86
CA PHE A 355 6.64 -12.70 -9.97
C PHE A 355 5.28 -12.07 -9.68
N GLY A 356 4.67 -12.37 -8.56
CA GLY A 356 3.33 -11.95 -8.21
C GLY A 356 3.17 -10.43 -8.26
N MET A 357 3.97 -9.72 -7.45
CA MET A 357 3.90 -8.25 -7.34
C MET A 357 4.33 -7.55 -8.63
N ALA A 358 5.45 -7.99 -9.24
CA ALA A 358 5.99 -7.39 -10.46
C ALA A 358 5.02 -7.45 -11.65
N ILE A 359 4.19 -8.50 -11.70
CA ILE A 359 3.23 -8.71 -12.79
C ILE A 359 1.88 -8.08 -12.45
N THR A 360 1.36 -8.32 -11.23
CA THR A 360 -0.02 -7.93 -10.89
C THR A 360 -0.18 -6.42 -10.74
N PHE A 361 0.74 -5.74 -10.07
CA PHE A 361 0.62 -4.30 -9.79
C PHE A 361 0.46 -3.45 -11.06
N PRO A 362 1.31 -3.61 -12.11
CA PRO A 362 1.11 -2.89 -13.37
C PRO A 362 -0.21 -3.26 -14.08
N CYS A 363 -0.63 -4.53 -14.01
CA CYS A 363 -1.87 -4.96 -14.64
C CYS A 363 -3.11 -4.26 -14.06
N VAL A 364 -3.23 -4.23 -12.72
CA VAL A 364 -4.39 -3.58 -12.06
C VAL A 364 -4.40 -2.07 -12.30
N THR A 365 -3.23 -1.44 -12.36
CA THR A 365 -3.08 -0.02 -12.67
C THR A 365 -3.50 0.28 -14.11
N ILE A 366 -3.03 -0.50 -15.08
CA ILE A 366 -3.41 -0.33 -16.50
C ILE A 366 -4.91 -0.53 -16.67
N LEU A 367 -5.49 -1.57 -16.06
CA LEU A 367 -6.94 -1.82 -16.12
C LEU A 367 -7.77 -0.66 -15.58
N ALA A 368 -7.31 -0.02 -14.50
CA ALA A 368 -7.99 1.13 -13.90
C ALA A 368 -7.95 2.40 -14.77
N VAL A 369 -6.95 2.54 -15.66
CA VAL A 369 -6.67 3.80 -16.36
C VAL A 369 -6.96 3.72 -17.86
N GLN A 370 -6.78 2.56 -18.50
CA GLN A 370 -6.82 2.42 -19.97
C GLN A 370 -8.13 2.82 -20.63
N SER A 371 -9.26 2.73 -19.92
CA SER A 371 -10.59 3.09 -20.43
C SER A 371 -11.01 4.52 -20.09
N VAL A 372 -10.13 5.30 -19.43
CA VAL A 372 -10.42 6.65 -18.95
C VAL A 372 -9.84 7.68 -19.93
N PRO A 373 -10.56 8.78 -20.27
CA PRO A 373 -10.03 9.86 -21.07
C PRO A 373 -8.72 10.43 -20.54
N GLU A 374 -7.80 10.83 -21.41
CA GLU A 374 -6.43 11.28 -21.04
C GLU A 374 -6.44 12.34 -19.94
N GLN A 375 -7.37 13.31 -19.99
CA GLN A 375 -7.47 14.40 -19.03
C GLN A 375 -7.80 13.92 -17.61
N GLN A 376 -8.36 12.71 -17.47
CA GLN A 376 -8.79 12.13 -16.18
C GLN A 376 -7.94 10.93 -15.75
N GLN A 377 -6.96 10.50 -16.54
CA GLN A 377 -6.09 9.34 -16.23
C GLN A 377 -5.30 9.55 -14.94
N GLY A 378 -4.86 10.77 -14.66
CA GLY A 378 -4.19 11.12 -13.42
C GLY A 378 -5.09 10.90 -12.19
N LEU A 379 -6.37 11.31 -12.27
CA LEU A 379 -7.36 11.07 -11.21
C LEU A 379 -7.63 9.56 -11.04
N ALA A 380 -7.81 8.83 -12.13
CA ALA A 380 -8.05 7.38 -12.09
C ALA A 380 -6.85 6.61 -11.49
N SER A 381 -5.62 7.01 -11.84
CA SER A 381 -4.40 6.44 -11.25
C SER A 381 -4.29 6.76 -9.75
N GLY A 382 -4.63 7.97 -9.34
CA GLY A 382 -4.68 8.37 -7.93
C GLY A 382 -5.70 7.55 -7.14
N ILE A 383 -6.90 7.35 -7.69
CA ILE A 383 -7.94 6.50 -7.11
C ILE A 383 -7.44 5.05 -6.98
N ASN A 384 -6.74 4.52 -8.00
CA ASN A 384 -6.18 3.17 -7.98
C ASN A 384 -5.09 3.01 -6.91
N GLY A 385 -4.19 3.99 -6.78
CA GLY A 385 -3.20 4.02 -5.69
C GLY A 385 -3.85 4.07 -4.30
N THR A 386 -4.89 4.91 -4.14
CA THR A 386 -5.71 4.96 -2.91
C THR A 386 -6.35 3.61 -2.61
N ALA A 387 -6.94 2.96 -3.62
CA ALA A 387 -7.57 1.64 -3.50
C ALA A 387 -6.55 0.57 -3.07
N ASN A 388 -5.33 0.58 -3.63
CA ASN A 388 -4.26 -0.35 -3.23
C ASN A 388 -3.86 -0.15 -1.77
N SER A 389 -3.61 1.08 -1.35
CA SER A 389 -3.22 1.39 0.04
C SER A 389 -4.35 1.11 1.04
N MET A 390 -5.60 1.46 0.68
CA MET A 390 -6.79 1.09 1.46
C MET A 390 -6.88 -0.42 1.64
N GLY A 391 -6.68 -1.17 0.54
CA GLY A 391 -6.65 -2.63 0.55
C GLY A 391 -5.59 -3.16 1.50
N GLY A 392 -4.40 -2.56 1.52
CA GLY A 392 -3.32 -2.91 2.45
C GLY A 392 -3.72 -2.80 3.91
N GLY A 393 -4.26 -1.64 4.31
CA GLY A 393 -4.69 -1.42 5.69
C GLY A 393 -5.88 -2.29 6.12
N LEU A 394 -6.93 -2.39 5.28
CA LEU A 394 -8.10 -3.21 5.57
C LEU A 394 -7.77 -4.71 5.53
N GLY A 395 -6.91 -5.15 4.61
CA GLY A 395 -6.47 -6.54 4.51
C GLY A 395 -5.69 -6.96 5.75
N LEU A 396 -4.79 -6.10 6.24
CA LEU A 396 -4.04 -6.35 7.47
C LEU A 396 -4.98 -6.48 8.68
N SER A 397 -5.99 -5.59 8.81
CA SER A 397 -7.01 -5.68 9.86
C SER A 397 -7.85 -6.96 9.74
N LEU A 398 -8.19 -7.39 8.51
CA LEU A 398 -8.97 -8.61 8.29
C LEU A 398 -8.18 -9.87 8.64
N VAL A 399 -6.90 -9.92 8.28
CA VAL A 399 -6.01 -11.04 8.65
C VAL A 399 -5.84 -11.10 10.17
N GLY A 400 -5.61 -9.96 10.83
CA GLY A 400 -5.53 -9.89 12.29
C GLY A 400 -6.80 -10.37 12.99
N LEU A 401 -7.98 -9.99 12.50
CA LEU A 401 -9.27 -10.48 12.99
C LEU A 401 -9.36 -12.02 12.89
N VAL A 402 -8.99 -12.58 11.73
CA VAL A 402 -9.08 -14.04 11.52
C VAL A 402 -8.09 -14.77 12.43
N MET A 403 -6.90 -14.22 12.66
CA MET A 403 -5.95 -14.77 13.63
C MET A 403 -6.53 -14.77 15.03
N GLN A 404 -7.06 -13.65 15.51
CA GLN A 404 -7.69 -13.52 16.83
C GLN A 404 -8.87 -14.49 17.04
N LEU A 405 -9.79 -14.56 16.06
CA LEU A 405 -10.95 -15.46 16.13
C LEU A 405 -10.57 -16.94 16.14
N SER A 406 -9.46 -17.30 15.54
CA SER A 406 -8.97 -18.68 15.52
C SER A 406 -8.34 -19.06 16.85
N GLU A 407 -7.56 -18.17 17.43
CA GLU A 407 -6.95 -18.38 18.76
C GLU A 407 -7.99 -18.55 19.86
N THR A 408 -9.09 -17.77 19.83
CA THR A 408 -10.18 -17.95 20.80
C THR A 408 -10.85 -19.31 20.71
N LYS A 409 -10.73 -20.02 19.56
CA LYS A 409 -11.23 -21.38 19.35
C LYS A 409 -10.18 -22.46 19.57
N GLY A 410 -8.97 -22.10 20.01
CA GLY A 410 -7.85 -23.03 20.21
C GLY A 410 -7.18 -23.49 18.92
N TRP A 411 -7.38 -22.80 17.81
CA TRP A 411 -6.74 -23.07 16.52
C TRP A 411 -5.51 -22.19 16.34
N SER A 412 -4.60 -22.59 15.45
CA SER A 412 -3.46 -21.74 15.08
C SER A 412 -3.94 -20.46 14.41
N GLY A 413 -3.80 -19.33 15.11
CA GLY A 413 -4.13 -18.02 14.56
C GLY A 413 -3.32 -17.73 13.30
N TYR A 414 -2.04 -18.04 13.33
CA TYR A 414 -1.14 -17.87 12.21
C TYR A 414 -1.58 -18.66 10.97
N GLY A 415 -1.92 -19.97 11.15
CA GLY A 415 -2.40 -20.81 10.06
C GLY A 415 -3.71 -20.28 9.45
N ALA A 416 -4.61 -19.76 10.29
CA ALA A 416 -5.86 -19.15 9.84
C ALA A 416 -5.61 -17.85 9.05
N GLY A 417 -4.66 -17.02 9.48
CA GLY A 417 -4.23 -15.82 8.76
C GLY A 417 -3.71 -16.15 7.36
N LEU A 418 -2.86 -17.18 7.23
CA LEU A 418 -2.39 -17.68 5.92
C LEU A 418 -3.55 -18.18 5.05
N GLY A 419 -4.54 -18.87 5.64
CA GLY A 419 -5.76 -19.27 4.95
C GLY A 419 -6.54 -18.07 4.40
N MET A 420 -6.64 -16.99 5.18
CA MET A 420 -7.30 -15.75 4.74
C MET A 420 -6.56 -15.08 3.57
N LEU A 421 -5.22 -15.07 3.59
CA LEU A 421 -4.43 -14.61 2.45
C LEU A 421 -4.73 -15.40 1.17
N ALA A 422 -4.84 -16.73 1.28
CA ALA A 422 -5.19 -17.58 0.15
C ALA A 422 -6.59 -17.26 -0.40
N VAL A 423 -7.56 -16.99 0.46
CA VAL A 423 -8.91 -16.56 0.08
C VAL A 423 -8.86 -15.23 -0.69
N LEU A 424 -8.12 -14.23 -0.19
CA LEU A 424 -7.97 -12.93 -0.86
C LEU A 424 -7.30 -13.06 -2.24
N ALA A 425 -6.24 -13.87 -2.35
CA ALA A 425 -5.56 -14.12 -3.62
C ALA A 425 -6.45 -14.87 -4.62
N LEU A 426 -7.24 -15.84 -4.15
CA LEU A 426 -8.22 -16.55 -4.98
C LEU A 426 -9.32 -15.59 -5.46
N ALA A 427 -9.83 -14.72 -4.59
CA ALA A 427 -10.80 -13.69 -4.96
C ALA A 427 -10.26 -12.76 -6.06
N ALA A 428 -8.98 -12.40 -6.01
CA ALA A 428 -8.33 -11.60 -7.06
C ALA A 428 -8.28 -12.32 -8.41
N ILE A 429 -8.06 -13.63 -8.43
CA ILE A 429 -8.11 -14.44 -9.66
C ILE A 429 -9.55 -14.50 -10.19
N ILE A 430 -10.51 -14.84 -9.32
CA ILE A 430 -11.93 -14.99 -9.71
C ILE A 430 -12.44 -13.68 -10.31
N GLN A 431 -12.15 -12.55 -9.69
CA GLN A 431 -12.54 -11.24 -10.17
C GLN A 431 -12.03 -10.96 -11.59
N LEU A 432 -10.77 -11.26 -11.90
CA LEU A 432 -10.20 -11.10 -13.24
C LEU A 432 -10.80 -12.08 -14.25
N VAL A 433 -11.08 -13.33 -13.85
CA VAL A 433 -11.73 -14.34 -14.71
C VAL A 433 -13.15 -13.90 -15.08
N VAL A 434 -13.91 -13.39 -14.10
CA VAL A 434 -15.28 -12.88 -14.34
C VAL A 434 -15.24 -11.69 -15.29
N PHE A 435 -14.30 -10.77 -15.09
CA PHE A 435 -14.13 -9.62 -15.97
C PHE A 435 -13.72 -10.03 -17.38
N TYR A 436 -12.77 -10.97 -17.51
CA TYR A 436 -12.33 -11.48 -18.81
C TYR A 436 -13.48 -12.08 -19.60
N ARG A 437 -14.32 -12.92 -18.98
CA ARG A 437 -15.50 -13.52 -19.64
C ARG A 437 -16.51 -12.48 -20.10
N ARG A 438 -16.71 -11.39 -19.34
CA ARG A 438 -17.61 -10.29 -19.71
C ARG A 438 -17.04 -9.39 -20.80
N SER A 439 -15.74 -9.34 -20.97
CA SER A 439 -15.06 -8.51 -21.96
C SER A 439 -14.91 -9.20 -23.33
N GLN A 440 -15.18 -10.51 -23.42
CA GLN A 440 -15.27 -11.19 -24.72
C GLN A 440 -16.65 -10.94 -25.34
N PRO A 441 -16.72 -10.51 -26.63
CA PRO A 441 -17.99 -10.45 -27.33
C PRO A 441 -18.65 -11.84 -27.35
N ALA A 442 -19.98 -11.88 -27.28
CA ALA A 442 -20.78 -13.11 -27.22
C ALA A 442 -20.68 -14.03 -28.48
N ASP A 443 -19.79 -13.71 -29.41
CA ASP A 443 -19.75 -14.33 -30.75
C ASP A 443 -18.80 -15.54 -30.88
N VAL A 444 -18.31 -16.15 -29.79
CA VAL A 444 -17.48 -17.37 -29.87
C VAL A 444 -18.17 -18.59 -29.20
N ALA A 445 -19.47 -18.57 -29.06
CA ALA A 445 -20.19 -19.69 -28.47
C ALA A 445 -20.90 -20.58 -29.53
N VAL A 446 -20.56 -20.44 -30.83
CA VAL A 446 -21.07 -21.35 -31.88
C VAL A 446 -19.94 -21.56 -32.90
N ALA A 447 -19.09 -22.53 -32.65
CA ALA A 447 -18.35 -23.29 -33.64
C ALA A 447 -17.80 -24.58 -32.99
#